data_50adfc7f98b5f0f4365e7f137617cdbc
#
_entry.id   50adfc7f98b5f0f4365e7f137617cdbc
#
_cell.length_a   1.000
_cell.length_b   1.000
_cell.length_c   1.000
_cell.angle_alpha   90.00
_cell.angle_beta   90.00
_cell.angle_gamma   90.00
#
_symmetry.space_group_name_H-M   'P 1'
#
loop_
_entity.id
_entity.type
_entity.pdbx_description
1 polymer ?
#
loop_
_entity_poly.entity_id
_entity_poly.type
_entity_poly.pdbx_seq_one_letter_code
_entity_poly.pdbx_strand_id
1 'polypeptide(L)'
;MAPARRSRSSNGCKAIPPADDLPVRPSGVAAAPDPLQAGRGLSPVIMTAEMKPADQAWADALRTRHFPPERNQLKAHITLFHHLPPRCLPELQTQLAGYARGPCPAARIDRLLALGGGVAFHVESPALLAIREDIADRFAAVLTPQDAGRPRLHITVQNKVTAERARATFAELERDFTPRPLRIAGLAIWYYRGGPWELIRRYAFRG
;
A
#
# COMPACT_ATOMS: atom_id res chain seq x y z
N MET A 1 31.78 -22.31 44.09
CA MET A 1 30.99 -22.85 42.98
C MET A 1 29.87 -21.87 42.66
N ALA A 2 30.00 -21.09 41.61
CA ALA A 2 28.97 -20.14 41.15
C ALA A 2 28.35 -20.67 39.87
N PRO A 3 27.00 -20.59 39.67
CA PRO A 3 26.37 -21.10 38.48
C PRO A 3 26.45 -20.09 37.30
N ALA A 4 26.68 -20.63 36.13
CA ALA A 4 26.83 -19.93 34.85
C ALA A 4 25.55 -19.20 34.46
N ARG A 5 25.67 -17.93 34.07
CA ARG A 5 24.63 -17.16 33.40
C ARG A 5 24.49 -17.62 31.95
N ARG A 6 23.29 -18.12 31.58
CA ARG A 6 22.91 -18.37 30.19
C ARG A 6 22.61 -17.03 29.50
N SER A 7 23.33 -16.73 28.45
CA SER A 7 23.04 -15.63 27.52
C SER A 7 21.73 -15.91 26.76
N ARG A 8 20.78 -14.97 26.86
CA ARG A 8 19.58 -14.98 26.00
C ARG A 8 19.96 -14.41 24.65
N SER A 9 19.83 -15.25 23.62
CA SER A 9 19.90 -14.86 22.21
C SER A 9 18.77 -13.87 21.90
N SER A 10 19.13 -12.66 21.46
CA SER A 10 18.20 -11.67 20.93
C SER A 10 17.78 -12.10 19.53
N ASN A 11 16.56 -12.61 19.40
CA ASN A 11 15.91 -12.76 18.09
C ASN A 11 15.71 -11.37 17.47
N GLY A 12 16.57 -11.03 16.52
CA GLY A 12 16.43 -9.85 15.70
C GLY A 12 15.16 -9.95 14.87
N CYS A 13 14.21 -9.09 15.16
CA CYS A 13 13.02 -8.89 14.35
C CYS A 13 13.46 -8.38 12.96
N LYS A 14 13.49 -9.25 11.96
CA LYS A 14 13.73 -8.84 10.56
C LYS A 14 12.57 -7.93 10.14
N ALA A 15 12.91 -6.68 9.83
CA ALA A 15 11.95 -5.71 9.27
C ALA A 15 11.36 -6.27 7.98
N ILE A 16 10.03 -6.33 7.90
CA ILE A 16 9.29 -6.69 6.69
C ILE A 16 9.41 -5.50 5.73
N PRO A 17 9.87 -5.70 4.47
CA PRO A 17 10.01 -4.62 3.52
C PRO A 17 8.64 -3.99 3.19
N PRO A 18 8.58 -2.66 2.96
CA PRO A 18 7.36 -1.96 2.60
C PRO A 18 6.86 -2.37 1.21
N ALA A 19 5.57 -2.28 1.03
CA ALA A 19 4.78 -2.78 -0.10
C ALA A 19 5.13 -2.25 -1.50
N ASP A 20 5.94 -1.19 -1.58
CA ASP A 20 6.50 -0.70 -2.84
C ASP A 20 7.76 -1.49 -3.29
N ASP A 21 8.13 -2.56 -2.57
CA ASP A 21 9.31 -3.38 -2.82
C ASP A 21 9.04 -4.59 -3.74
N LEU A 22 8.09 -4.50 -4.65
CA LEU A 22 8.04 -5.46 -5.75
C LEU A 22 9.26 -5.23 -6.65
N PRO A 23 10.08 -6.25 -6.93
CA PRO A 23 11.33 -6.10 -7.68
C PRO A 23 11.06 -5.57 -9.08
N VAL A 24 11.58 -4.38 -9.39
CA VAL A 24 11.72 -3.90 -10.76
C VAL A 24 12.83 -4.75 -11.39
N ARG A 25 12.48 -5.65 -12.28
CA ARG A 25 13.46 -6.43 -13.05
C ARG A 25 14.24 -5.49 -13.99
N PRO A 26 15.57 -5.62 -14.09
CA PRO A 26 16.32 -4.88 -15.09
C PRO A 26 15.90 -5.32 -16.50
N SER A 27 15.71 -4.36 -17.41
CA SER A 27 15.45 -4.59 -18.82
C SER A 27 16.63 -5.35 -19.41
N GLY A 28 16.40 -6.60 -19.93
CA GLY A 28 17.39 -7.23 -20.79
C GLY A 28 17.73 -8.69 -20.56
N VAL A 29 16.95 -9.48 -19.82
CA VAL A 29 17.08 -10.96 -19.88
C VAL A 29 15.66 -11.54 -19.90
N ALA A 30 15.33 -12.28 -20.96
CA ALA A 30 14.11 -13.08 -21.01
C ALA A 30 14.21 -14.18 -19.95
N ALA A 31 13.58 -13.95 -18.80
CA ALA A 31 13.47 -14.94 -17.75
C ALA A 31 12.44 -15.99 -18.16
N ALA A 32 12.73 -17.27 -17.87
CA ALA A 32 11.76 -18.35 -18.01
C ALA A 32 10.44 -18.00 -17.31
N PRO A 33 9.29 -18.38 -17.87
CA PRO A 33 7.99 -18.05 -17.29
C PRO A 33 7.90 -18.69 -15.89
N ASP A 34 7.48 -17.87 -14.92
CA ASP A 34 7.18 -18.30 -13.55
C ASP A 34 6.13 -19.42 -13.62
N PRO A 35 6.36 -20.60 -13.01
CA PRO A 35 5.40 -21.72 -13.05
C PRO A 35 4.02 -21.37 -12.46
N LEU A 36 3.87 -20.27 -11.70
CA LEU A 36 2.57 -19.73 -11.27
C LEU A 36 1.81 -18.99 -12.39
N GLN A 37 2.43 -18.73 -13.55
CA GLN A 37 1.80 -18.11 -14.72
C GLN A 37 1.19 -19.12 -15.71
N ALA A 38 1.32 -20.41 -15.48
CA ALA A 38 0.78 -21.48 -16.34
C ALA A 38 -0.75 -21.67 -16.25
N GLY A 39 -1.45 -20.89 -15.43
CA GLY A 39 -2.92 -20.84 -15.36
C GLY A 39 -3.45 -19.58 -16.02
N ARG A 40 -3.71 -19.62 -17.34
CA ARG A 40 -4.39 -18.60 -18.14
C ARG A 40 -4.60 -17.21 -17.50
N GLY A 41 -3.60 -16.33 -17.65
CA GLY A 41 -3.88 -14.98 -18.16
C GLY A 41 -4.50 -13.92 -17.26
N LEU A 42 -4.67 -14.09 -15.94
CA LEU A 42 -5.26 -13.05 -15.11
C LEU A 42 -4.23 -12.49 -14.13
N SER A 43 -3.88 -11.22 -14.33
CA SER A 43 -2.95 -10.48 -13.48
C SER A 43 -3.52 -10.29 -12.07
N PRO A 44 -2.66 -10.23 -11.03
CA PRO A 44 -3.11 -9.96 -9.66
C PRO A 44 -3.91 -8.64 -9.59
N VAL A 45 -4.88 -8.63 -8.68
CA VAL A 45 -5.73 -7.46 -8.42
C VAL A 45 -5.18 -6.70 -7.22
N ILE A 46 -4.95 -5.41 -7.41
CA ILE A 46 -4.60 -4.47 -6.35
C ILE A 46 -5.87 -3.72 -5.96
N MET A 47 -6.05 -3.47 -4.66
CA MET A 47 -7.15 -2.66 -4.15
C MET A 47 -6.63 -1.45 -3.40
N THR A 48 -7.17 -0.27 -3.73
CA THR A 48 -6.79 1.01 -3.10
C THR A 48 -8.01 1.78 -2.60
N ALA A 49 -7.79 2.64 -1.61
CA ALA A 49 -8.71 3.72 -1.31
C ALA A 49 -8.30 4.97 -2.13
N GLU A 50 -9.29 5.67 -2.67
CA GLU A 50 -9.11 6.90 -3.43
C GLU A 50 -9.37 8.13 -2.55
N MET A 51 -8.54 9.14 -2.70
CA MET A 51 -8.67 10.42 -2.02
C MET A 51 -9.56 11.38 -2.79
N LYS A 52 -10.22 12.34 -2.11
CA LYS A 52 -10.90 13.46 -2.79
C LYS A 52 -9.87 14.32 -3.56
N PRO A 53 -10.28 15.04 -4.62
CA PRO A 53 -9.35 15.72 -5.53
C PRO A 53 -8.32 16.64 -4.88
N ALA A 54 -8.70 17.39 -3.86
CA ALA A 54 -7.76 18.30 -3.19
C ALA A 54 -6.69 17.56 -2.38
N ASP A 55 -7.05 16.45 -1.71
CA ASP A 55 -6.09 15.62 -0.96
C ASP A 55 -5.21 14.80 -1.91
N GLN A 56 -5.77 14.34 -3.04
CA GLN A 56 -5.02 13.69 -4.11
C GLN A 56 -3.98 14.64 -4.69
N ALA A 57 -4.36 15.86 -5.05
CA ALA A 57 -3.46 16.86 -5.62
C ALA A 57 -2.31 17.22 -4.65
N TRP A 58 -2.61 17.35 -3.35
CA TRP A 58 -1.60 17.58 -2.32
C TRP A 58 -0.60 16.43 -2.25
N ALA A 59 -1.08 15.18 -2.21
CA ALA A 59 -0.22 14.01 -2.11
C ALA A 59 0.61 13.80 -3.39
N ASP A 60 0.02 14.04 -4.57
CA ASP A 60 0.71 13.96 -5.86
C ASP A 60 1.80 15.02 -5.98
N ALA A 61 1.58 16.24 -5.48
CA ALA A 61 2.58 17.31 -5.47
C ALA A 61 3.80 16.92 -4.61
N LEU A 62 3.58 16.36 -3.42
CA LEU A 62 4.66 15.86 -2.57
C LEU A 62 5.40 14.69 -3.23
N ARG A 63 4.67 13.78 -3.85
CA ARG A 63 5.26 12.66 -4.57
C ARG A 63 6.08 13.14 -5.77
N THR A 64 5.61 14.13 -6.53
CA THR A 64 6.37 14.74 -7.61
C THR A 64 7.66 15.39 -7.13
N ARG A 65 7.64 16.02 -5.95
CA ARG A 65 8.80 16.68 -5.36
C ARG A 65 9.86 15.73 -4.83
N HIS A 66 9.46 14.62 -4.20
CA HIS A 66 10.37 13.79 -3.40
C HIS A 66 10.64 12.40 -4.00
N PHE A 67 9.72 11.86 -4.80
CA PHE A 67 9.90 10.53 -5.42
C PHE A 67 10.86 10.63 -6.61
N PRO A 68 11.76 9.64 -6.84
CA PRO A 68 12.60 9.62 -8.03
C PRO A 68 11.76 9.71 -9.32
N PRO A 69 11.99 10.70 -10.20
CA PRO A 69 11.12 10.95 -11.35
C PRO A 69 10.98 9.75 -12.28
N GLU A 70 12.07 9.01 -12.51
CA GLU A 70 12.14 7.82 -13.37
C GLU A 70 11.31 6.63 -12.83
N ARG A 71 10.93 6.68 -11.56
CA ARG A 71 10.15 5.65 -10.87
C ARG A 71 8.74 6.12 -10.49
N ASN A 72 8.45 7.40 -10.67
CA ASN A 72 7.16 7.99 -10.28
C ASN A 72 6.09 7.78 -11.36
N GLN A 73 5.75 6.53 -11.62
CA GLN A 73 4.78 6.14 -12.66
C GLN A 73 3.33 6.12 -12.17
N LEU A 74 3.11 6.14 -10.87
CA LEU A 74 1.79 6.06 -10.25
C LEU A 74 1.50 7.34 -9.47
N LYS A 75 0.22 7.72 -9.41
CA LYS A 75 -0.26 8.74 -8.48
C LYS A 75 -0.14 8.26 -7.03
N ALA A 76 -0.12 9.19 -6.09
CA ALA A 76 -0.22 8.87 -4.67
C ALA A 76 -1.50 8.06 -4.40
N HIS A 77 -1.40 7.01 -3.59
CA HIS A 77 -2.49 6.08 -3.32
C HIS A 77 -2.39 5.50 -1.90
N ILE A 78 -3.49 4.90 -1.44
CA ILE A 78 -3.58 4.17 -0.17
C ILE A 78 -3.90 2.72 -0.53
N THR A 79 -2.92 1.82 -0.41
CA THR A 79 -3.12 0.41 -0.73
C THR A 79 -3.81 -0.32 0.42
N LEU A 80 -4.86 -1.07 0.10
CA LEU A 80 -5.56 -1.97 1.03
C LEU A 80 -5.14 -3.41 0.82
N PHE A 81 -4.98 -3.84 -0.43
CA PHE A 81 -4.45 -5.15 -0.83
C PHE A 81 -3.51 -5.01 -2.01
N HIS A 82 -2.39 -5.74 -1.95
CA HIS A 82 -1.34 -5.70 -2.97
C HIS A 82 -1.49 -6.79 -4.02
N HIS A 83 -2.09 -7.93 -3.64
CA HIS A 83 -2.11 -9.12 -4.49
C HIS A 83 -3.30 -10.04 -4.18
N LEU A 84 -4.50 -9.64 -4.60
CA LEU A 84 -5.65 -10.53 -4.59
C LEU A 84 -5.65 -11.41 -5.85
N PRO A 85 -5.91 -12.72 -5.74
CA PRO A 85 -6.03 -13.58 -6.90
C PRO A 85 -7.17 -13.12 -7.82
N PRO A 86 -6.99 -13.17 -9.15
CA PRO A 86 -8.01 -12.73 -10.12
C PRO A 86 -9.35 -13.44 -9.97
N ARG A 87 -9.35 -14.68 -9.50
CA ARG A 87 -10.59 -15.46 -9.24
C ARG A 87 -11.50 -14.84 -8.18
N CYS A 88 -10.94 -13.98 -7.30
CA CYS A 88 -11.72 -13.26 -6.29
C CYS A 88 -12.50 -12.08 -6.88
N LEU A 89 -12.21 -11.65 -8.11
CA LEU A 89 -12.70 -10.40 -8.68
C LEU A 89 -14.23 -10.29 -8.70
N PRO A 90 -15.04 -11.27 -9.14
CA PRO A 90 -16.50 -11.14 -9.16
C PRO A 90 -17.09 -10.89 -7.77
N GLU A 91 -16.63 -11.63 -6.77
CA GLU A 91 -17.09 -11.50 -5.40
C GLU A 91 -16.60 -10.18 -4.77
N LEU A 92 -15.34 -9.82 -4.98
CA LEU A 92 -14.77 -8.54 -4.54
C LEU A 92 -15.57 -7.37 -5.09
N GLN A 93 -15.94 -7.38 -6.38
CA GLN A 93 -16.73 -6.33 -7.01
C GLN A 93 -18.11 -6.18 -6.34
N THR A 94 -18.75 -7.29 -5.99
CA THR A 94 -20.04 -7.28 -5.28
C THR A 94 -19.90 -6.64 -3.89
N GLN A 95 -18.86 -6.98 -3.14
CA GLN A 95 -18.60 -6.40 -1.83
C GLN A 95 -18.31 -4.91 -1.92
N LEU A 96 -17.43 -4.48 -2.85
CA LEU A 96 -17.07 -3.07 -3.02
C LEU A 96 -18.31 -2.23 -3.42
N ALA A 97 -19.19 -2.76 -4.24
CA ALA A 97 -20.46 -2.11 -4.54
C ALA A 97 -21.38 -2.00 -3.30
N GLY A 98 -21.26 -2.94 -2.36
CA GLY A 98 -21.92 -2.89 -1.05
C GLY A 98 -21.40 -1.76 -0.18
N TYR A 99 -20.09 -1.71 0.07
CA TYR A 99 -19.46 -0.66 0.88
C TYR A 99 -19.66 0.73 0.31
N ALA A 100 -19.59 0.88 -1.01
CA ALA A 100 -19.77 2.16 -1.68
C ALA A 100 -21.16 2.80 -1.51
N ARG A 101 -22.17 2.02 -1.10
CA ARG A 101 -23.49 2.55 -0.74
C ARG A 101 -23.51 3.24 0.64
N GLY A 102 -22.52 2.97 1.45
CA GLY A 102 -22.39 3.56 2.78
C GLY A 102 -21.72 4.94 2.79
N PRO A 103 -21.56 5.53 3.98
CA PRO A 103 -20.92 6.84 4.16
C PRO A 103 -19.43 6.77 3.82
N CYS A 104 -18.86 7.93 3.47
CA CYS A 104 -17.41 8.06 3.31
C CYS A 104 -16.69 7.69 4.60
N PRO A 105 -15.70 6.78 4.58
CA PRO A 105 -14.88 6.49 5.73
C PRO A 105 -14.15 7.74 6.25
N ALA A 106 -14.31 8.04 7.54
CA ALA A 106 -13.52 9.08 8.19
C ALA A 106 -12.05 8.64 8.20
N ALA A 107 -11.16 9.56 7.84
CA ALA A 107 -9.72 9.34 7.82
C ALA A 107 -8.95 10.61 8.21
N ARG A 108 -7.74 10.43 8.73
CA ARG A 108 -6.80 11.51 9.00
C ARG A 108 -5.37 11.07 8.73
N ILE A 109 -4.53 12.01 8.42
CA ILE A 109 -3.08 11.84 8.45
C ILE A 109 -2.61 12.26 9.83
N ASP A 110 -1.98 11.36 10.58
CA ASP A 110 -1.61 11.58 11.98
C ASP A 110 -0.10 11.71 12.21
N ARG A 111 0.74 11.11 11.36
CA ARG A 111 2.21 11.14 11.48
C ARG A 111 2.89 10.76 10.18
N LEU A 112 4.20 10.99 10.13
CA LEU A 112 5.08 10.44 9.10
C LEU A 112 5.53 9.02 9.47
N LEU A 113 5.91 8.27 8.43
CA LEU A 113 6.51 6.94 8.52
C LEU A 113 7.84 6.92 7.78
N ALA A 114 8.88 6.47 8.46
CA ALA A 114 10.15 6.14 7.82
C ALA A 114 10.07 4.72 7.23
N LEU A 115 10.30 4.58 5.93
CA LEU A 115 10.27 3.31 5.20
C LEU A 115 11.68 2.72 4.96
N GLY A 116 12.71 3.25 5.63
CA GLY A 116 14.12 2.90 5.39
C GLY A 116 14.66 3.58 4.13
N GLY A 117 14.18 3.24 2.95
CA GLY A 117 14.53 3.87 1.66
C GLY A 117 13.50 4.89 1.17
N GLY A 118 12.65 5.46 2.03
CA GLY A 118 11.63 6.42 1.66
C GLY A 118 10.82 6.94 2.84
N VAL A 119 9.81 7.76 2.51
CA VAL A 119 8.92 8.42 3.48
C VAL A 119 7.47 8.27 3.03
N ALA A 120 6.58 8.04 4.00
CA ALA A 120 5.15 8.00 3.80
C ALA A 120 4.42 8.79 4.90
N PHE A 121 3.16 9.11 4.65
CA PHE A 121 2.24 9.61 5.68
C PHE A 121 1.34 8.47 6.14
N HIS A 122 1.25 8.25 7.44
CA HIS A 122 0.32 7.28 8.00
C HIS A 122 -1.11 7.77 7.89
N VAL A 123 -2.00 6.86 7.50
CA VAL A 123 -3.45 7.12 7.42
C VAL A 123 -4.14 6.37 8.54
N GLU A 124 -4.72 7.10 9.46
CA GLU A 124 -5.58 6.57 10.50
C GLU A 124 -7.03 6.58 9.99
N SER A 125 -7.63 5.40 9.84
CA SER A 125 -9.02 5.22 9.44
C SER A 125 -9.55 3.88 9.90
N PRO A 126 -10.18 3.80 11.10
CA PRO A 126 -10.80 2.58 11.58
C PRO A 126 -11.82 1.99 10.60
N ALA A 127 -12.58 2.86 9.91
CA ALA A 127 -13.58 2.42 8.94
C ALA A 127 -12.97 1.77 7.68
N LEU A 128 -11.84 2.30 7.16
CA LEU A 128 -11.13 1.63 6.06
C LEU A 128 -10.49 0.32 6.51
N LEU A 129 -9.98 0.27 7.75
CA LEU A 129 -9.44 -0.96 8.33
C LEU A 129 -10.53 -2.02 8.48
N ALA A 130 -11.73 -1.65 8.95
CA ALA A 130 -12.86 -2.58 9.07
C ALA A 130 -13.27 -3.15 7.70
N ILE A 131 -13.37 -2.32 6.66
CA ILE A 131 -13.61 -2.78 5.28
C ILE A 131 -12.52 -3.76 4.83
N ARG A 132 -11.27 -3.44 5.12
CA ARG A 132 -10.12 -4.27 4.75
C ARG A 132 -10.14 -5.61 5.51
N GLU A 133 -10.46 -5.60 6.79
CA GLU A 133 -10.54 -6.80 7.64
C GLU A 133 -11.66 -7.73 7.16
N ASP A 134 -12.86 -7.22 6.89
CA ASP A 134 -13.97 -8.01 6.37
C ASP A 134 -13.63 -8.68 5.02
N ILE A 135 -12.94 -7.96 4.11
CA ILE A 135 -12.46 -8.53 2.85
C ILE A 135 -11.35 -9.58 3.12
N ALA A 136 -10.45 -9.32 4.07
CA ALA A 136 -9.38 -10.26 4.40
C ALA A 136 -9.92 -11.57 4.97
N ASP A 137 -10.90 -11.50 5.85
CA ASP A 137 -11.54 -12.69 6.44
C ASP A 137 -12.21 -13.54 5.36
N ARG A 138 -12.91 -12.90 4.45
CA ARG A 138 -13.58 -13.58 3.34
C ARG A 138 -12.62 -14.28 2.38
N PHE A 139 -11.46 -13.71 2.12
CA PHE A 139 -10.47 -14.27 1.22
C PHE A 139 -9.26 -14.89 1.95
N ALA A 140 -9.35 -15.17 3.25
CA ALA A 140 -8.24 -15.60 4.10
C ALA A 140 -7.42 -16.76 3.51
N ALA A 141 -8.09 -17.76 2.93
CA ALA A 141 -7.45 -18.96 2.36
C ALA A 141 -6.57 -18.69 1.13
N VAL A 142 -6.62 -17.48 0.56
CA VAL A 142 -5.94 -17.14 -0.71
C VAL A 142 -5.09 -15.88 -0.65
N LEU A 143 -5.01 -15.25 0.52
CA LEU A 143 -4.16 -14.07 0.71
C LEU A 143 -2.68 -14.45 0.72
N THR A 144 -1.86 -13.56 0.17
CA THR A 144 -0.41 -13.63 0.36
C THR A 144 -0.05 -13.33 1.83
N PRO A 145 1.13 -13.77 2.33
CA PRO A 145 1.57 -13.40 3.68
C PRO A 145 1.59 -11.88 3.93
N GLN A 146 1.89 -11.09 2.89
CA GLN A 146 1.85 -9.62 2.96
C GLN A 146 0.44 -9.11 3.21
N ASP A 147 -0.55 -9.63 2.51
CA ASP A 147 -1.94 -9.19 2.61
C ASP A 147 -2.70 -9.84 3.78
N ALA A 148 -2.21 -10.97 4.32
CA ALA A 148 -2.74 -11.59 5.53
C ALA A 148 -2.36 -10.83 6.82
N GLY A 149 -1.26 -10.05 6.78
CA GLY A 149 -0.78 -9.27 7.92
C GLY A 149 -1.69 -8.06 8.23
N ARG A 150 -1.49 -7.49 9.43
CA ARG A 150 -2.18 -6.25 9.82
C ARG A 150 -1.61 -5.07 9.01
N PRO A 151 -2.41 -4.38 8.19
CA PRO A 151 -1.92 -3.29 7.35
C PRO A 151 -1.62 -2.04 8.18
N ARG A 152 -0.65 -1.26 7.71
CA ARG A 152 -0.50 0.14 8.10
C ARG A 152 -0.88 0.98 6.88
N LEU A 153 -2.08 1.54 6.89
CA LEU A 153 -2.52 2.39 5.80
C LEU A 153 -1.61 3.62 5.69
N HIS A 154 -1.14 3.90 4.50
CA HIS A 154 -0.21 5.02 4.30
C HIS A 154 -0.24 5.54 2.85
N ILE A 155 0.28 6.76 2.68
CA ILE A 155 0.49 7.41 1.39
C ILE A 155 1.99 7.59 1.21
N THR A 156 2.60 6.85 0.30
CA THR A 156 4.04 6.95 0.01
C THR A 156 4.31 8.18 -0.86
N VAL A 157 5.17 9.07 -0.38
CA VAL A 157 5.61 10.25 -1.12
C VAL A 157 7.06 10.17 -1.59
N GLN A 158 7.83 9.25 -1.01
CA GLN A 158 9.19 8.94 -1.44
C GLN A 158 9.50 7.47 -1.20
N ASN A 159 10.14 6.81 -2.16
CA ASN A 159 10.69 5.45 -1.99
C ASN A 159 11.84 5.22 -2.99
N LYS A 160 12.58 4.12 -2.79
CA LYS A 160 13.70 3.72 -3.65
C LYS A 160 14.85 4.75 -3.71
N VAL A 161 15.09 5.44 -2.60
CA VAL A 161 16.22 6.33 -2.40
C VAL A 161 17.18 5.77 -1.34
N THR A 162 18.36 6.39 -1.19
CA THR A 162 19.29 6.04 -0.10
C THR A 162 18.68 6.36 1.26
N ALA A 163 19.09 5.63 2.31
CA ALA A 163 18.63 5.87 3.66
C ALA A 163 18.94 7.30 4.16
N GLU A 164 20.06 7.87 3.71
CA GLU A 164 20.43 9.26 4.00
C GLU A 164 19.44 10.24 3.40
N ARG A 165 19.12 10.11 2.09
CA ARG A 165 18.13 10.96 1.41
C ARG A 165 16.74 10.80 2.02
N ALA A 166 16.37 9.57 2.42
CA ALA A 166 15.09 9.33 3.10
C ALA A 166 15.02 10.05 4.44
N ARG A 167 16.10 10.01 5.26
CA ARG A 167 16.17 10.75 6.53
C ARG A 167 16.10 12.25 6.34
N ALA A 168 16.79 12.79 5.33
CA ALA A 168 16.72 14.23 5.02
C ALA A 168 15.30 14.67 4.64
N THR A 169 14.62 13.91 3.77
CA THR A 169 13.23 14.18 3.39
C THR A 169 12.27 14.03 4.58
N PHE A 170 12.48 13.02 5.44
CA PHE A 170 11.68 12.85 6.65
C PHE A 170 11.78 14.08 7.55
N ALA A 171 13.00 14.52 7.86
CA ALA A 171 13.24 15.70 8.70
C ALA A 171 12.70 17.01 8.07
N GLU A 172 12.76 17.14 6.75
CA GLU A 172 12.15 18.28 6.03
C GLU A 172 10.64 18.31 6.21
N LEU A 173 9.97 17.18 5.97
CA LEU A 173 8.51 17.08 6.04
C LEU A 173 8.00 17.15 7.50
N GLU A 174 8.76 16.67 8.46
CA GLU A 174 8.36 16.63 9.88
C GLU A 174 8.34 18.04 10.50
N ARG A 175 9.19 18.97 10.06
CA ARG A 175 9.24 20.33 10.62
C ARG A 175 7.91 21.08 10.56
N ASP A 176 7.20 20.95 9.45
CA ASP A 176 5.97 21.70 9.18
C ASP A 176 4.73 20.80 9.23
N PHE A 177 4.93 19.54 9.63
CA PHE A 177 3.83 18.58 9.66
C PHE A 177 2.90 18.83 10.85
N THR A 178 1.61 18.94 10.54
CA THR A 178 0.53 18.89 11.50
C THR A 178 -0.50 17.85 11.09
N PRO A 179 -1.03 17.05 12.04
CA PRO A 179 -2.12 16.11 11.74
C PRO A 179 -3.30 16.82 11.07
N ARG A 180 -3.85 16.21 10.02
CA ARG A 180 -4.92 16.82 9.23
C ARG A 180 -5.98 15.80 8.82
N PRO A 181 -7.24 16.22 8.61
CA PRO A 181 -8.26 15.37 7.99
C PRO A 181 -7.81 14.91 6.59
N LEU A 182 -8.20 13.69 6.23
CA LEU A 182 -8.05 13.12 4.89
C LEU A 182 -9.41 12.68 4.38
N ARG A 183 -9.81 13.17 3.22
CA ARG A 183 -11.12 12.86 2.65
C ARG A 183 -11.02 11.73 1.65
N ILE A 184 -11.70 10.62 1.96
CA ILE A 184 -11.80 9.45 1.10
C ILE A 184 -12.94 9.67 0.10
N ALA A 185 -12.69 9.34 -1.17
CA ALA A 185 -13.67 9.46 -2.25
C ALA A 185 -14.34 8.13 -2.59
N GLY A 186 -13.56 7.03 -2.51
CA GLY A 186 -14.03 5.73 -2.94
C GLY A 186 -13.00 4.63 -2.76
N LEU A 187 -13.29 3.50 -3.35
CA LEU A 187 -12.41 2.36 -3.49
C LEU A 187 -12.15 2.10 -4.96
N ALA A 188 -10.97 1.61 -5.31
CA ALA A 188 -10.63 1.25 -6.68
C ALA A 188 -9.91 -0.09 -6.74
N ILE A 189 -10.08 -0.80 -7.84
CA ILE A 189 -9.40 -2.05 -8.14
C ILE A 189 -8.69 -1.96 -9.48
N TRP A 190 -7.50 -2.60 -9.53
CA TRP A 190 -6.56 -2.45 -10.62
C TRP A 190 -5.93 -3.79 -10.97
N TYR A 191 -5.59 -4.02 -12.25
CA TYR A 191 -4.67 -5.09 -12.62
C TYR A 191 -3.22 -4.62 -12.50
N TYR A 192 -2.38 -5.50 -11.95
CA TYR A 192 -0.92 -5.34 -12.00
C TYR A 192 -0.34 -6.25 -13.07
N ARG A 193 0.20 -5.65 -14.14
CA ARG A 193 0.78 -6.35 -15.30
C ARG A 193 2.30 -6.15 -15.43
N GLY A 194 2.98 -5.85 -14.31
CA GLY A 194 4.43 -5.60 -14.32
C GLY A 194 4.83 -4.17 -14.73
N GLY A 195 3.86 -3.25 -14.86
CA GLY A 195 4.03 -1.84 -15.21
C GLY A 195 3.02 -0.95 -14.47
N PRO A 196 2.64 0.19 -15.04
CA PRO A 196 1.56 1.01 -14.51
C PRO A 196 0.28 0.21 -14.32
N TRP A 197 -0.45 0.50 -13.24
CA TRP A 197 -1.68 -0.24 -12.92
C TRP A 197 -2.79 0.09 -13.89
N GLU A 198 -3.50 -0.94 -14.37
CA GLU A 198 -4.65 -0.80 -15.26
C GLU A 198 -5.93 -0.79 -14.43
N LEU A 199 -6.72 0.28 -14.53
CA LEU A 199 -7.95 0.41 -13.79
C LEU A 199 -8.99 -0.62 -14.25
N ILE A 200 -9.52 -1.38 -13.29
CA ILE A 200 -10.68 -2.27 -13.51
C ILE A 200 -11.96 -1.49 -13.23
N ARG A 201 -12.09 -0.92 -12.02
CA ARG A 201 -13.31 -0.21 -11.60
C ARG A 201 -13.09 0.68 -10.38
N ARG A 202 -13.87 1.76 -10.30
CA ARG A 202 -14.01 2.63 -9.13
C ARG A 202 -15.39 2.48 -8.50
N TYR A 203 -15.44 2.65 -7.19
CA TYR A 203 -16.62 2.59 -6.35
C TYR A 203 -16.65 3.82 -5.46
N ALA A 204 -17.36 4.86 -5.87
CA ALA A 204 -17.49 6.10 -5.09
C ALA A 204 -18.43 5.89 -3.90
N PHE A 205 -18.03 6.34 -2.72
CA PHE A 205 -18.92 6.39 -1.56
C PHE A 205 -20.05 7.42 -1.77
N ARG A 206 -21.22 7.10 -1.25
CA ARG A 206 -22.44 7.92 -1.38
C ARG A 206 -22.68 8.74 -0.10
N GLY A 207 -21.72 9.46 0.37
CA GLY A 207 -21.88 10.27 1.56
C GLY A 207 -21.21 11.64 1.43
#